data_376e3e3d4341c0e561a3518c01160861
#
_entry.id   376e3e3d4341c0e561a3518c01160861
#
_cell.length_a   1.000
_cell.length_b   1.000
_cell.length_c   1.000
_cell.angle_alpha   90.00
_cell.angle_beta   90.00
_cell.angle_gamma   90.00
#
_symmetry.space_group_name_H-M   'P 1'
#
loop_
_entity.id
_entity.type
_entity.pdbx_description
1 polymer ?
#
loop_
_entity_poly.entity_id
_entity_poly.type
_entity_poly.pdbx_seq_one_letter_code
_entity_poly.pdbx_strand_id
1 'polypeptide(L)'
;MSRNTEATSDVNTWSGGHLNYKEGFFTQLQTDELAKGINEEVVRAISAKRNEPEWMLEFRLSAFRAWLEMEEPHWLKAHYDKLNYQDYSYYSAPSCGSCDDTCASQPGAVQQTGAENSFLSKEVEEAFNQLGVPVREGKEVAVDAIFDSVSVATTYREKLAEQGIIFCSFGEAIHDHPELVKKYIGTVVPSNDNFFAALNAAVASDGTFIYVPKGVRCPMELSTYFRINAEKTGQFERTILVADEGSYVSYIEGCSAPVRDSYQDRKSVV
;
A
#
# COMPACT_ATOMS: atom_id res chain seq x y z
N MET A 1 26.66 42.15 17.41
CA MET A 1 27.04 40.76 17.12
C MET A 1 25.82 39.90 17.38
N SER A 2 25.06 39.69 16.33
CA SER A 2 23.81 38.90 16.37
C SER A 2 24.15 37.47 15.97
N ARG A 3 23.91 36.50 16.84
CA ARG A 3 24.05 35.08 16.52
C ARG A 3 22.72 34.61 15.93
N ASN A 4 22.70 34.37 14.66
CA ASN A 4 21.68 33.53 14.03
C ASN A 4 21.87 32.11 14.51
N THR A 5 20.97 31.63 15.33
CA THR A 5 20.77 30.20 15.57
C THR A 5 19.75 29.72 14.55
N GLU A 6 20.22 29.14 13.46
CA GLU A 6 19.42 28.27 12.62
C GLU A 6 19.04 27.07 13.46
N ALA A 7 17.76 26.98 13.80
CA ALA A 7 17.19 25.79 14.36
C ALA A 7 16.96 24.78 13.21
N THR A 8 17.98 23.97 12.92
CA THR A 8 17.76 22.71 12.22
C THR A 8 16.96 21.82 13.16
N SER A 9 15.72 21.61 12.85
CA SER A 9 14.89 20.61 13.54
C SER A 9 15.41 19.23 13.17
N ASP A 10 16.35 18.72 13.97
CA ASP A 10 16.82 17.35 13.90
C ASP A 10 15.67 16.41 14.31
N VAL A 11 14.93 15.93 13.33
CA VAL A 11 13.89 14.91 13.49
C VAL A 11 14.49 13.55 13.95
N ASN A 12 15.82 13.45 13.99
CA ASN A 12 16.58 12.23 14.30
C ASN A 12 16.99 12.10 15.79
N THR A 13 16.49 12.92 16.70
CA THR A 13 16.87 12.87 18.12
C THR A 13 15.90 12.11 19.02
N TRP A 14 15.25 11.09 18.49
CA TRP A 14 14.40 10.24 19.31
C TRP A 14 15.21 9.11 19.94
N SER A 15 16.04 9.37 20.89
CA SER A 15 16.76 8.48 21.81
C SER A 15 18.19 8.91 22.12
N GLY A 16 18.55 10.17 21.88
CA GLY A 16 19.88 10.66 22.31
C GLY A 16 21.07 10.16 21.47
N GLY A 17 20.83 9.56 20.31
CA GLY A 17 21.86 9.12 19.36
C GLY A 17 21.51 9.53 17.96
N HIS A 18 22.48 9.95 17.18
CA HIS A 18 22.34 10.17 15.73
C HIS A 18 22.08 8.81 15.06
N LEU A 19 20.82 8.39 14.98
CA LEU A 19 20.42 7.28 14.13
C LEU A 19 20.43 7.80 12.70
N ASN A 20 21.43 7.40 11.91
CA ASN A 20 21.37 7.49 10.46
C ASN A 20 20.18 6.65 10.02
N TYR A 21 19.03 7.30 9.73
CA TYR A 21 17.87 6.65 9.16
C TYR A 21 18.20 6.22 7.73
N LYS A 22 18.66 4.98 7.60
CA LYS A 22 19.14 4.40 6.33
C LYS A 22 18.06 4.34 5.27
N GLU A 23 16.82 4.22 5.69
CA GLU A 23 15.63 4.10 4.87
C GLU A 23 15.12 5.46 4.36
N GLY A 24 15.71 6.58 4.83
CA GLY A 24 15.30 7.94 4.50
C GLY A 24 15.74 8.44 3.12
N PHE A 25 16.34 7.61 2.27
CA PHE A 25 16.73 7.98 0.91
C PHE A 25 15.52 8.14 -0.01
N PHE A 26 15.71 8.87 -1.10
CA PHE A 26 14.72 9.06 -2.15
C PHE A 26 15.17 8.38 -3.44
N THR A 27 14.25 7.67 -4.09
CA THR A 27 14.48 7.04 -5.39
C THR A 27 13.96 7.96 -6.49
N GLN A 28 14.82 8.39 -7.38
CA GLN A 28 14.45 9.27 -8.47
C GLN A 28 13.80 8.46 -9.59
N LEU A 29 12.48 8.57 -9.72
CA LEU A 29 11.66 7.86 -10.70
C LEU A 29 10.70 8.82 -11.40
N GLN A 30 10.32 8.49 -12.61
CA GLN A 30 9.10 9.05 -13.20
C GLN A 30 7.90 8.35 -12.57
N THR A 31 6.92 9.13 -12.14
CA THR A 31 5.70 8.63 -11.52
C THR A 31 4.47 9.06 -12.30
N ASP A 32 3.50 8.17 -12.37
CA ASP A 32 2.14 8.46 -12.80
C ASP A 32 1.33 8.81 -11.55
N GLU A 33 0.98 10.07 -11.40
CA GLU A 33 0.33 10.61 -10.22
C GLU A 33 -1.01 11.26 -10.59
N LEU A 34 -2.05 11.01 -9.81
CA LEU A 34 -3.32 11.71 -9.96
C LEU A 34 -3.23 13.14 -9.40
N ALA A 35 -4.08 14.02 -9.93
CA ALA A 35 -4.18 15.39 -9.43
C ALA A 35 -4.52 15.40 -7.93
N LYS A 36 -4.03 16.42 -7.22
CA LYS A 36 -4.29 16.61 -5.80
C LYS A 36 -5.76 16.87 -5.53
N GLY A 37 -6.16 16.48 -4.33
CA GLY A 37 -7.52 16.62 -3.85
C GLY A 37 -8.30 15.32 -3.92
N ILE A 38 -9.35 15.24 -3.09
CA ILE A 38 -10.26 14.11 -3.05
C ILE A 38 -11.65 14.54 -3.45
N ASN A 39 -12.20 13.86 -4.46
CA ASN A 39 -13.55 13.99 -4.94
C ASN A 39 -13.99 12.69 -5.63
N GLU A 40 -15.24 12.62 -6.07
CA GLU A 40 -15.75 11.40 -6.72
C GLU A 40 -14.99 11.05 -8.01
N GLU A 41 -14.50 12.04 -8.75
CA GLU A 41 -13.74 11.81 -9.99
C GLU A 41 -12.38 11.13 -9.68
N VAL A 42 -11.70 11.55 -8.60
CA VAL A 42 -10.46 10.92 -8.15
C VAL A 42 -10.71 9.48 -7.71
N VAL A 43 -11.79 9.20 -6.96
CA VAL A 43 -12.16 7.83 -6.56
C VAL A 43 -12.41 6.95 -7.79
N ARG A 44 -13.14 7.45 -8.79
CA ARG A 44 -13.37 6.76 -10.06
C ARG A 44 -12.07 6.56 -10.86
N ALA A 45 -11.19 7.56 -10.86
CA ALA A 45 -9.89 7.46 -11.54
C ALA A 45 -8.98 6.40 -10.91
N ILE A 46 -8.94 6.27 -9.57
CA ILE A 46 -8.22 5.20 -8.88
C ILE A 46 -8.75 3.83 -9.33
N SER A 47 -10.07 3.65 -9.28
CA SER A 47 -10.71 2.39 -9.70
C SER A 47 -10.44 2.07 -11.17
N ALA A 48 -10.47 3.06 -12.05
CA ALA A 48 -10.18 2.90 -13.47
C ALA A 48 -8.71 2.51 -13.73
N LYS A 49 -7.74 3.17 -13.06
CA LYS A 49 -6.32 2.83 -13.16
C LYS A 49 -6.02 1.39 -12.72
N ARG A 50 -6.81 0.85 -11.80
CA ARG A 50 -6.70 -0.51 -11.31
C ARG A 50 -7.60 -1.49 -12.07
N ASN A 51 -8.35 -1.00 -13.05
CA ASN A 51 -9.33 -1.79 -13.81
C ASN A 51 -10.28 -2.59 -12.90
N GLU A 52 -10.72 -2.01 -11.82
CA GLU A 52 -11.56 -2.69 -10.84
C GLU A 52 -12.95 -3.01 -11.41
N PRO A 53 -13.54 -4.14 -11.01
CA PRO A 53 -14.91 -4.47 -11.36
C PRO A 53 -15.92 -3.49 -10.70
N GLU A 54 -17.10 -3.34 -11.28
CA GLU A 54 -18.15 -2.43 -10.83
C GLU A 54 -18.45 -2.50 -9.33
N TRP A 55 -18.50 -3.73 -8.76
CA TRP A 55 -18.78 -3.91 -7.34
C TRP A 55 -17.75 -3.27 -6.43
N MET A 56 -16.46 -3.21 -6.85
CA MET A 56 -15.41 -2.57 -6.09
C MET A 56 -15.49 -1.05 -6.20
N LEU A 57 -15.82 -0.53 -7.38
CA LEU A 57 -16.12 0.88 -7.56
C LEU A 57 -17.30 1.33 -6.69
N GLU A 58 -18.38 0.55 -6.66
CA GLU A 58 -19.54 0.84 -5.79
C GLU A 58 -19.17 0.85 -4.31
N PHE A 59 -18.32 -0.10 -3.86
CA PHE A 59 -17.79 -0.12 -2.50
C PHE A 59 -17.03 1.18 -2.18
N ARG A 60 -16.15 1.62 -3.07
CA ARG A 60 -15.40 2.88 -2.92
C ARG A 60 -16.30 4.10 -2.86
N LEU A 61 -17.23 4.21 -3.77
CA LEU A 61 -18.16 5.36 -3.85
C LEU A 61 -19.07 5.42 -2.63
N SER A 62 -19.52 4.27 -2.14
CA SER A 62 -20.30 4.20 -0.90
C SER A 62 -19.47 4.70 0.30
N ALA A 63 -18.21 4.27 0.41
CA ALA A 63 -17.31 4.73 1.45
C ALA A 63 -17.01 6.23 1.34
N PHE A 64 -16.79 6.74 0.13
CA PHE A 64 -16.56 8.16 -0.11
C PHE A 64 -17.75 9.02 0.30
N ARG A 65 -18.99 8.60 0.00
CA ARG A 65 -20.20 9.31 0.42
C ARG A 65 -20.34 9.32 1.93
N ALA A 66 -20.07 8.18 2.59
CA ALA A 66 -20.06 8.11 4.05
C ALA A 66 -18.99 9.04 4.66
N TRP A 67 -17.80 9.10 4.06
CA TRP A 67 -16.73 9.99 4.50
C TRP A 67 -17.11 11.46 4.43
N LEU A 68 -17.83 11.89 3.40
CA LEU A 68 -18.30 13.28 3.26
C LEU A 68 -19.27 13.73 4.36
N GLU A 69 -19.96 12.78 5.00
CA GLU A 69 -20.90 13.02 6.09
C GLU A 69 -20.22 12.95 7.47
N MET A 70 -18.96 12.53 7.55
CA MET A 70 -18.22 12.35 8.78
C MET A 70 -17.35 13.56 9.10
N GLU A 71 -17.16 13.78 10.40
CA GLU A 71 -16.17 14.73 10.91
C GLU A 71 -14.88 14.00 11.32
N GLU A 72 -13.75 14.65 11.09
CA GLU A 72 -12.47 14.13 11.54
C GLU A 72 -12.47 14.02 13.08
N PRO A 73 -12.07 12.88 13.66
CA PRO A 73 -12.15 12.67 15.09
C PRO A 73 -11.18 13.59 15.84
N HIS A 74 -11.69 14.32 16.82
CA HIS A 74 -10.95 15.26 17.69
C HIS A 74 -10.65 14.69 19.08
N TRP A 75 -11.08 13.49 19.38
CA TRP A 75 -10.85 12.79 20.66
C TRP A 75 -9.48 12.14 20.79
N LEU A 76 -8.72 12.06 19.68
CA LEU A 76 -7.36 11.55 19.69
C LEU A 76 -6.46 12.46 20.53
N LYS A 77 -5.69 11.84 21.44
CA LYS A 77 -4.66 12.54 22.24
C LYS A 77 -3.36 12.79 21.44
N ALA A 78 -3.45 12.83 20.13
CA ALA A 78 -2.36 13.19 19.24
C ALA A 78 -2.45 14.68 18.90
N HIS A 79 -1.33 15.38 19.00
CA HIS A 79 -1.22 16.78 18.60
C HIS A 79 -0.59 16.81 17.20
N TYR A 80 -1.39 17.10 16.20
CA TYR A 80 -0.95 17.34 14.82
C TYR A 80 -1.75 18.51 14.25
N ASP A 81 -1.15 19.20 13.28
CA ASP A 81 -1.86 20.25 12.57
C ASP A 81 -2.99 19.66 11.74
N LYS A 82 -4.09 20.37 11.62
CA LYS A 82 -5.23 19.92 10.82
C LYS A 82 -4.80 19.75 9.36
N LEU A 83 -4.98 18.56 8.84
CA LEU A 83 -4.65 18.24 7.45
C LEU A 83 -5.69 18.86 6.50
N ASN A 84 -5.21 19.45 5.42
CA ASN A 84 -6.06 19.77 4.29
C ASN A 84 -6.02 18.60 3.28
N TYR A 85 -7.06 17.80 3.25
CA TYR A 85 -7.15 16.62 2.40
C TYR A 85 -7.13 16.95 0.89
N GLN A 86 -7.27 18.22 0.52
CA GLN A 86 -7.17 18.68 -0.86
C GLN A 86 -5.74 18.96 -1.33
N ASP A 87 -4.76 18.93 -0.43
CA ASP A 87 -3.35 19.22 -0.75
C ASP A 87 -2.55 17.98 -1.13
N TYR A 88 -3.15 16.78 -1.05
CA TYR A 88 -2.50 15.51 -1.29
C TYR A 88 -3.02 14.82 -2.54
N SER A 89 -2.14 14.09 -3.24
CA SER A 89 -2.52 13.09 -4.23
C SER A 89 -2.91 11.79 -3.55
N TYR A 90 -3.85 11.06 -4.13
CA TYR A 90 -4.36 9.80 -3.58
C TYR A 90 -3.94 8.56 -4.39
N TYR A 91 -3.09 8.76 -5.38
CA TYR A 91 -2.49 7.69 -6.16
C TYR A 91 -1.20 8.16 -6.80
N SER A 92 -0.15 7.37 -6.66
CA SER A 92 1.12 7.50 -7.35
C SER A 92 1.67 6.11 -7.65
N ALA A 93 2.19 5.90 -8.84
CA ALA A 93 2.83 4.66 -9.24
C ALA A 93 4.09 4.96 -10.05
N PRO A 94 5.14 4.11 -10.00
CA PRO A 94 6.26 4.19 -10.91
C PRO A 94 5.78 4.12 -12.35
N SER A 95 6.27 5.01 -13.22
CA SER A 95 5.96 4.91 -14.64
C SER A 95 6.64 3.68 -15.24
N CYS A 96 5.93 2.93 -16.05
CA CYS A 96 6.49 1.80 -16.78
C CYS A 96 7.48 2.33 -17.82
N GLY A 97 8.78 2.09 -17.62
CA GLY A 97 9.87 2.67 -18.43
C GLY A 97 10.01 2.15 -19.86
N SER A 98 9.15 1.25 -20.34
CA SER A 98 9.33 0.59 -21.63
C SER A 98 8.06 0.31 -22.42
N CYS A 99 6.95 0.97 -22.08
CA CYS A 99 5.70 0.75 -22.83
C CYS A 99 5.27 2.03 -23.53
N ASP A 100 5.17 1.98 -24.87
CA ASP A 100 4.31 2.87 -25.62
C ASP A 100 2.94 2.89 -24.95
N ASP A 101 2.13 3.94 -25.14
CA ASP A 101 0.81 4.24 -24.52
C ASP A 101 -0.18 3.06 -24.30
N THR A 102 0.20 1.84 -24.66
CA THR A 102 -0.57 0.61 -24.49
C THR A 102 -0.46 -0.03 -23.11
N CYS A 103 0.54 0.31 -22.29
CA CYS A 103 0.66 -0.24 -20.92
C CYS A 103 -0.34 0.36 -19.94
N ALA A 104 -0.74 1.61 -20.13
CA ALA A 104 -1.78 2.26 -19.33
C ALA A 104 -3.19 1.71 -19.62
N SER A 105 -3.34 0.91 -20.67
CA SER A 105 -4.62 0.42 -21.17
C SER A 105 -4.86 -1.06 -20.96
N GLN A 106 -3.93 -1.80 -20.35
CA GLN A 106 -4.17 -3.22 -20.06
C GLN A 106 -4.73 -3.40 -18.65
N PRO A 107 -6.03 -3.72 -18.57
CA PRO A 107 -6.68 -4.05 -17.33
C PRO A 107 -6.04 -5.32 -16.73
N GLY A 108 -5.56 -5.21 -15.50
CA GLY A 108 -5.00 -6.37 -14.79
C GLY A 108 -3.65 -6.82 -15.35
N ALA A 109 -2.73 -5.90 -15.65
CA ALA A 109 -1.34 -6.24 -15.97
C ALA A 109 -0.57 -6.75 -14.74
N VAL A 110 -1.25 -7.48 -13.89
CA VAL A 110 -0.66 -8.52 -13.08
C VAL A 110 -0.58 -9.73 -13.98
N GLN A 111 0.51 -9.82 -14.72
CA GLN A 111 0.61 -10.88 -15.70
C GLN A 111 1.13 -12.16 -15.07
N GLN A 112 0.34 -13.20 -15.35
CA GLN A 112 0.77 -14.50 -15.86
C GLN A 112 2.23 -14.87 -15.53
N THR A 113 2.34 -15.92 -14.73
CA THR A 113 3.43 -16.90 -14.70
C THR A 113 4.66 -16.52 -15.55
N GLY A 114 5.69 -15.97 -14.90
CA GLY A 114 7.05 -15.87 -15.47
C GLY A 114 7.41 -14.55 -16.14
N ALA A 115 6.54 -13.56 -16.25
CA ALA A 115 6.91 -12.24 -16.73
C ALA A 115 7.33 -11.33 -15.55
N GLU A 116 8.43 -10.59 -15.71
CA GLU A 116 8.84 -9.55 -14.79
C GLU A 116 7.68 -8.55 -14.61
N ASN A 117 7.35 -8.25 -13.36
CA ASN A 117 6.31 -7.28 -13.04
C ASN A 117 6.66 -5.95 -13.72
N SER A 118 5.75 -5.38 -14.49
CA SER A 118 5.99 -4.17 -15.30
C SER A 118 6.42 -2.96 -14.49
N PHE A 119 6.13 -2.93 -13.19
CA PHE A 119 6.51 -1.86 -12.26
C PHE A 119 7.85 -2.10 -11.57
N LEU A 120 8.46 -3.30 -11.69
CA LEU A 120 9.75 -3.60 -11.09
C LEU A 120 10.88 -3.11 -12.02
N SER A 121 11.10 -1.80 -12.05
CA SER A 121 12.27 -1.22 -12.72
C SER A 121 13.56 -1.52 -11.95
N LYS A 122 14.72 -1.30 -12.58
CA LYS A 122 16.02 -1.46 -11.89
C LYS A 122 16.16 -0.56 -10.68
N GLU A 123 15.68 0.67 -10.78
CA GLU A 123 15.73 1.67 -9.72
C GLU A 123 14.83 1.26 -8.54
N VAL A 124 13.66 0.68 -8.81
CA VAL A 124 12.76 0.14 -7.79
C VAL A 124 13.38 -1.09 -7.12
N GLU A 125 13.94 -2.03 -7.90
CA GLU A 125 14.65 -3.20 -7.37
C GLU A 125 15.84 -2.77 -6.51
N GLU A 126 16.62 -1.79 -6.94
CA GLU A 126 17.76 -1.26 -6.19
C GLU A 126 17.33 -0.60 -4.88
N ALA A 127 16.20 0.12 -4.88
CA ALA A 127 15.63 0.69 -3.66
C ALA A 127 15.27 -0.39 -2.64
N PHE A 128 14.60 -1.46 -3.04
CA PHE A 128 14.27 -2.57 -2.13
C PHE A 128 15.52 -3.34 -1.67
N ASN A 129 16.50 -3.53 -2.54
CA ASN A 129 17.78 -4.14 -2.17
C ASN A 129 18.52 -3.30 -1.10
N GLN A 130 18.51 -1.98 -1.22
CA GLN A 130 19.09 -1.07 -0.23
C GLN A 130 18.35 -1.16 1.12
N LEU A 131 17.04 -1.40 1.10
CA LEU A 131 16.22 -1.63 2.30
C LEU A 131 16.40 -3.03 2.89
N GLY A 132 17.08 -3.93 2.17
CA GLY A 132 17.25 -5.33 2.56
C GLY A 132 16.00 -6.19 2.34
N VAL A 133 15.02 -5.69 1.58
CA VAL A 133 13.77 -6.36 1.24
C VAL A 133 13.97 -7.19 -0.04
N PRO A 134 13.78 -8.52 0.02
CA PRO A 134 13.97 -9.36 -1.15
C PRO A 134 12.74 -9.24 -2.10
N VAL A 135 12.96 -8.75 -3.30
CA VAL A 135 11.94 -8.70 -4.36
C VAL A 135 12.05 -9.86 -5.36
N ARG A 136 13.01 -10.76 -5.12
CA ARG A 136 13.18 -12.03 -5.85
C ARG A 136 13.28 -13.19 -4.88
N GLU A 137 12.88 -14.36 -5.32
CA GLU A 137 13.01 -15.58 -4.52
C GLU A 137 14.48 -15.89 -4.21
N GLY A 138 14.74 -16.45 -3.02
CA GLY A 138 16.10 -16.78 -2.56
C GLY A 138 16.30 -16.71 -1.06
N LYS A 139 15.31 -16.17 -0.32
CA LYS A 139 15.26 -16.17 1.14
C LYS A 139 14.06 -16.98 1.63
N GLU A 140 14.03 -17.36 2.92
CA GLU A 140 12.95 -18.16 3.51
C GLU A 140 11.70 -17.31 3.91
N VAL A 141 11.53 -16.17 3.28
CA VAL A 141 10.42 -15.24 3.53
C VAL A 141 9.76 -14.91 2.21
N ALA A 142 8.46 -15.08 2.13
CA ALA A 142 7.67 -14.59 1.00
C ALA A 142 7.33 -13.11 1.21
N VAL A 143 7.59 -12.28 0.21
CA VAL A 143 7.42 -10.83 0.29
C VAL A 143 6.48 -10.34 -0.80
N ASP A 144 5.54 -9.50 -0.42
CA ASP A 144 4.81 -8.61 -1.32
C ASP A 144 5.37 -7.19 -1.13
N ALA A 145 6.06 -6.69 -2.14
CA ALA A 145 6.73 -5.40 -2.13
C ALA A 145 5.86 -4.35 -2.83
N ILE A 146 5.47 -3.33 -2.09
CA ILE A 146 4.59 -2.26 -2.58
C ILE A 146 5.38 -0.96 -2.63
N PHE A 147 5.38 -0.31 -3.79
CA PHE A 147 6.02 0.97 -4.01
C PHE A 147 4.95 2.02 -4.34
N ASP A 148 4.81 3.02 -3.48
CA ASP A 148 3.70 3.98 -3.49
C ASP A 148 2.34 3.24 -3.54
N SER A 149 1.60 3.36 -4.63
CA SER A 149 0.23 2.84 -4.74
C SER A 149 0.12 1.49 -5.44
N VAL A 150 1.22 0.79 -5.73
CA VAL A 150 1.18 -0.47 -6.52
C VAL A 150 2.12 -1.53 -5.97
N SER A 151 1.70 -2.80 -6.02
CA SER A 151 2.59 -3.94 -5.80
C SER A 151 3.54 -4.07 -7.00
N VAL A 152 4.82 -4.17 -6.71
CA VAL A 152 5.90 -4.27 -7.72
C VAL A 152 6.51 -5.66 -7.78
N ALA A 153 6.37 -6.47 -6.75
CA ALA A 153 6.83 -7.85 -6.73
C ALA A 153 6.14 -8.64 -5.63
N THR A 154 5.69 -9.86 -5.94
CA THR A 154 5.22 -10.84 -4.96
C THR A 154 5.97 -12.15 -5.17
N THR A 155 6.73 -12.59 -4.16
CA THR A 155 7.57 -13.78 -4.23
C THR A 155 6.85 -15.03 -3.72
N TYR A 156 7.27 -16.22 -4.14
CA TYR A 156 6.79 -17.54 -3.68
C TYR A 156 5.30 -17.83 -3.87
N ARG A 157 4.60 -17.12 -4.74
CA ARG A 157 3.16 -17.32 -5.00
C ARG A 157 2.83 -18.75 -5.40
N GLU A 158 3.55 -19.29 -6.38
CA GLU A 158 3.31 -20.65 -6.91
C GLU A 158 3.55 -21.72 -5.83
N LYS A 159 4.64 -21.60 -5.09
CA LYS A 159 4.98 -22.53 -4.01
C LYS A 159 3.94 -22.51 -2.87
N LEU A 160 3.39 -21.36 -2.54
CA LEU A 160 2.32 -21.22 -1.55
C LEU A 160 1.00 -21.76 -2.08
N ALA A 161 0.71 -21.53 -3.37
CA ALA A 161 -0.48 -22.04 -4.04
C ALA A 161 -0.54 -23.58 -4.10
N GLU A 162 0.60 -24.29 -4.13
CA GLU A 162 0.65 -25.77 -4.03
C GLU A 162 -0.01 -26.28 -2.74
N GLN A 163 -0.04 -25.47 -1.69
CA GLN A 163 -0.72 -25.78 -0.42
C GLN A 163 -2.11 -25.14 -0.29
N GLY A 164 -2.61 -24.53 -1.36
CA GLY A 164 -3.87 -23.81 -1.39
C GLY A 164 -3.82 -22.46 -0.69
N ILE A 165 -2.61 -21.96 -0.33
CA ILE A 165 -2.43 -20.64 0.27
C ILE A 165 -2.45 -19.60 -0.86
N ILE A 166 -3.27 -18.57 -0.68
CA ILE A 166 -3.27 -17.39 -1.57
C ILE A 166 -2.39 -16.34 -0.91
N PHE A 167 -1.41 -15.84 -1.66
CA PHE A 167 -0.57 -14.72 -1.28
C PHE A 167 -0.32 -13.87 -2.52
N CYS A 168 -1.00 -12.76 -2.62
CA CYS A 168 -0.94 -11.87 -3.78
C CYS A 168 -1.27 -10.43 -3.38
N SER A 169 -1.07 -9.48 -4.28
CA SER A 169 -1.52 -8.12 -4.04
C SER A 169 -3.06 -8.06 -3.91
N PHE A 170 -3.55 -7.06 -3.18
CA PHE A 170 -5.00 -6.86 -3.05
C PHE A 170 -5.65 -6.57 -4.41
N GLY A 171 -4.94 -5.85 -5.29
CA GLY A 171 -5.39 -5.61 -6.66
C GLY A 171 -5.60 -6.88 -7.47
N GLU A 172 -4.67 -7.84 -7.39
CA GLU A 172 -4.83 -9.15 -8.01
C GLU A 172 -6.01 -9.92 -7.42
N ALA A 173 -6.12 -9.94 -6.08
CA ALA A 173 -7.17 -10.67 -5.41
C ALA A 173 -8.58 -10.22 -5.82
N ILE A 174 -8.77 -8.93 -6.12
CA ILE A 174 -10.05 -8.40 -6.62
C ILE A 174 -10.47 -9.07 -7.92
N HIS A 175 -9.50 -9.43 -8.78
CA HIS A 175 -9.74 -10.05 -10.08
C HIS A 175 -9.75 -11.59 -10.02
N ASP A 176 -8.75 -12.17 -9.35
CA ASP A 176 -8.53 -13.61 -9.36
C ASP A 176 -9.37 -14.35 -8.30
N HIS A 177 -9.71 -13.66 -7.20
CA HIS A 177 -10.44 -14.22 -6.06
C HIS A 177 -11.61 -13.34 -5.60
N PRO A 178 -12.46 -12.82 -6.52
CA PRO A 178 -13.48 -11.80 -6.20
C PRO A 178 -14.47 -12.26 -5.11
N GLU A 179 -14.80 -13.55 -5.07
CA GLU A 179 -15.76 -14.08 -4.09
C GLU A 179 -15.20 -14.08 -2.66
N LEU A 180 -13.87 -14.33 -2.52
CA LEU A 180 -13.22 -14.24 -1.23
C LEU A 180 -13.08 -12.79 -0.80
N VAL A 181 -12.68 -11.90 -1.70
CA VAL A 181 -12.55 -10.48 -1.38
C VAL A 181 -13.90 -9.90 -0.97
N LYS A 182 -14.98 -10.14 -1.72
CA LYS A 182 -16.34 -9.70 -1.38
C LYS A 182 -16.81 -10.22 -0.02
N LYS A 183 -16.42 -11.46 0.31
CA LYS A 183 -16.81 -12.10 1.58
C LYS A 183 -16.17 -11.41 2.79
N TYR A 184 -14.93 -10.92 2.64
CA TYR A 184 -14.15 -10.47 3.79
C TYR A 184 -13.91 -8.96 3.84
N ILE A 185 -13.98 -8.25 2.70
CA ILE A 185 -13.77 -6.79 2.68
C ILE A 185 -14.80 -6.07 3.56
N GLY A 186 -14.33 -5.22 4.44
CA GLY A 186 -15.19 -4.43 5.31
C GLY A 186 -15.94 -5.22 6.40
N THR A 187 -15.57 -6.49 6.64
CA THR A 187 -16.25 -7.31 7.66
C THR A 187 -15.71 -7.11 9.06
N VAL A 188 -14.40 -6.84 9.19
CA VAL A 188 -13.76 -6.55 10.49
C VAL A 188 -13.85 -5.08 10.81
N VAL A 189 -13.49 -4.24 9.85
CA VAL A 189 -13.64 -2.78 9.92
C VAL A 189 -14.56 -2.35 8.79
N PRO A 190 -15.84 -2.07 9.07
CA PRO A 190 -16.76 -1.56 8.07
C PRO A 190 -16.27 -0.27 7.42
N SER A 191 -16.58 -0.07 6.15
CA SER A 191 -16.17 1.12 5.41
C SER A 191 -16.74 2.44 5.97
N ASN A 192 -17.73 2.35 6.84
CA ASN A 192 -18.36 3.48 7.52
C ASN A 192 -18.15 3.47 9.05
N ASP A 193 -17.15 2.74 9.54
CA ASP A 193 -16.85 2.66 10.98
C ASP A 193 -16.41 4.01 11.55
N ASN A 194 -15.49 4.67 10.87
CA ASN A 194 -14.99 5.99 11.27
C ASN A 194 -14.44 6.75 10.06
N PHE A 195 -14.13 8.03 10.26
CA PHE A 195 -13.62 8.95 9.24
C PHE A 195 -12.43 8.38 8.44
N PHE A 196 -11.44 7.81 9.13
CA PHE A 196 -10.24 7.28 8.45
C PHE A 196 -10.50 5.94 7.77
N ALA A 197 -11.35 5.09 8.35
CA ALA A 197 -11.77 3.84 7.70
C ALA A 197 -12.55 4.09 6.42
N ALA A 198 -13.44 5.11 6.44
CA ALA A 198 -14.19 5.53 5.27
C ALA A 198 -13.26 6.12 4.19
N LEU A 199 -12.33 6.99 4.56
CA LEU A 199 -11.33 7.53 3.63
C LEU A 199 -10.49 6.41 3.02
N ASN A 200 -9.93 5.51 3.84
CA ASN A 200 -9.16 4.37 3.35
C ASN A 200 -10.00 3.51 2.39
N ALA A 201 -11.24 3.18 2.74
CA ALA A 201 -12.10 2.36 1.89
C ALA A 201 -12.38 3.03 0.52
N ALA A 202 -12.45 4.37 0.48
CA ALA A 202 -12.66 5.13 -0.76
C ALA A 202 -11.42 5.12 -1.67
N VAL A 203 -10.22 5.25 -1.10
CA VAL A 203 -9.00 5.55 -1.88
C VAL A 203 -7.87 4.52 -1.74
N ALA A 204 -8.05 3.43 -0.97
CA ALA A 204 -7.03 2.39 -0.85
C ALA A 204 -6.59 1.90 -2.24
N SER A 205 -5.29 1.99 -2.50
CA SER A 205 -4.75 1.69 -3.83
C SER A 205 -4.24 0.25 -3.92
N ASP A 206 -3.51 -0.23 -2.94
CA ASP A 206 -3.05 -1.61 -2.88
C ASP A 206 -2.89 -2.10 -1.43
N GLY A 207 -2.37 -3.26 -1.27
CA GLY A 207 -2.11 -3.99 -0.05
C GLY A 207 -1.92 -5.45 -0.40
N THR A 208 -2.03 -6.33 0.58
CA THR A 208 -1.82 -7.75 0.36
C THR A 208 -3.08 -8.54 0.71
N PHE A 209 -3.38 -9.54 -0.08
CA PHE A 209 -4.42 -10.53 0.21
C PHE A 209 -3.79 -11.87 0.56
N ILE A 210 -4.13 -12.36 1.75
CA ILE A 210 -3.64 -13.63 2.28
C ILE A 210 -4.84 -14.50 2.66
N TYR A 211 -4.87 -15.72 2.13
CA TYR A 211 -5.82 -16.74 2.58
C TYR A 211 -5.06 -18.03 2.89
N VAL A 212 -5.20 -18.51 4.12
CA VAL A 212 -4.63 -19.80 4.56
C VAL A 212 -5.76 -20.77 4.84
N PRO A 213 -5.88 -21.87 4.07
CA PRO A 213 -6.99 -22.82 4.20
C PRO A 213 -7.02 -23.52 5.55
N LYS A 214 -8.19 -24.06 5.88
CA LYS A 214 -8.45 -24.83 7.11
C LYS A 214 -7.39 -25.92 7.35
N GLY A 215 -6.78 -25.88 8.54
CA GLY A 215 -5.78 -26.87 8.97
C GLY A 215 -4.42 -26.77 8.30
N VAL A 216 -4.21 -25.82 7.39
CA VAL A 216 -2.93 -25.62 6.70
C VAL A 216 -1.99 -24.78 7.57
N ARG A 217 -0.76 -25.25 7.69
CA ARG A 217 0.33 -24.47 8.29
C ARG A 217 1.18 -23.83 7.20
N CYS A 218 1.22 -22.51 7.16
CA CYS A 218 2.07 -21.79 6.20
C CYS A 218 3.53 -22.18 6.39
N PRO A 219 4.24 -22.63 5.32
CA PRO A 219 5.58 -23.20 5.45
C PRO A 219 6.68 -22.15 5.65
N MET A 220 6.37 -20.88 5.47
CA MET A 220 7.31 -19.77 5.60
C MET A 220 6.63 -18.55 6.18
N GLU A 221 7.42 -17.59 6.62
CA GLU A 221 6.94 -16.28 7.03
C GLU A 221 6.51 -15.46 5.80
N LEU A 222 5.36 -14.78 5.92
CA LEU A 222 4.87 -13.87 4.91
C LEU A 222 5.15 -12.44 5.36
N SER A 223 5.52 -11.58 4.42
CA SER A 223 5.79 -10.18 4.70
C SER A 223 5.22 -9.28 3.63
N THR A 224 4.71 -8.14 4.04
CA THR A 224 4.42 -7.02 3.12
C THR A 224 5.33 -5.86 3.49
N TYR A 225 5.92 -5.25 2.47
CA TYR A 225 6.75 -4.08 2.69
C TYR A 225 6.29 -2.92 1.81
N PHE A 226 5.93 -1.83 2.47
CA PHE A 226 5.49 -0.60 1.83
C PHE A 226 6.63 0.42 1.75
N ARG A 227 6.94 0.86 0.55
CA ARG A 227 7.85 1.97 0.31
C ARG A 227 7.08 3.17 -0.20
N ILE A 228 6.97 4.20 0.63
CA ILE A 228 6.45 5.50 0.22
C ILE A 228 7.63 6.27 -0.38
N ASN A 229 7.48 6.80 -1.59
CA ASN A 229 8.53 7.55 -2.27
C ASN A 229 8.05 8.91 -2.76
N ALA A 230 6.80 9.03 -3.21
CA ALA A 230 6.23 10.26 -3.72
C ALA A 230 5.97 11.28 -2.60
N GLU A 231 6.26 12.56 -2.88
CA GLU A 231 6.03 13.66 -1.96
C GLU A 231 4.57 14.12 -1.98
N LYS A 232 4.00 14.42 -0.82
CA LYS A 232 2.60 14.86 -0.67
C LYS A 232 1.59 13.91 -1.31
N THR A 233 1.89 12.64 -1.28
CA THR A 233 1.00 11.57 -1.71
C THR A 233 0.58 10.76 -0.51
N GLY A 234 -0.73 10.57 -0.36
CA GLY A 234 -1.26 9.65 0.64
C GLY A 234 -1.13 8.23 0.13
N GLN A 235 -0.47 7.36 0.89
CA GLN A 235 -0.50 5.93 0.65
C GLN A 235 -1.56 5.32 1.54
N PHE A 236 -2.55 4.69 0.91
CA PHE A 236 -3.69 4.07 1.57
C PHE A 236 -3.67 2.59 1.27
N GLU A 237 -3.36 1.83 2.27
CA GLU A 237 -3.13 0.38 2.18
C GLU A 237 -4.33 -0.39 2.70
N ARG A 238 -4.58 -1.56 2.11
CA ARG A 238 -5.61 -2.47 2.59
C ARG A 238 -5.13 -3.91 2.51
N THR A 239 -4.62 -4.41 3.61
CA THR A 239 -4.26 -5.82 3.75
C THR A 239 -5.43 -6.61 4.34
N ILE A 240 -5.74 -7.76 3.73
CA ILE A 240 -6.72 -8.72 4.23
C ILE A 240 -6.01 -10.04 4.46
N LEU A 241 -5.97 -10.50 5.72
CA LEU A 241 -5.44 -11.78 6.10
C LEU A 241 -6.57 -12.65 6.65
N VAL A 242 -6.80 -13.78 5.99
CA VAL A 242 -7.79 -14.79 6.39
C VAL A 242 -7.07 -16.06 6.78
N ALA A 243 -7.08 -16.36 8.07
CA ALA A 243 -6.61 -17.64 8.62
C ALA A 243 -7.83 -18.49 8.95
N ASP A 244 -8.08 -19.54 8.16
CA ASP A 244 -9.23 -20.41 8.38
C ASP A 244 -9.01 -21.34 9.58
N GLU A 245 -10.05 -22.05 10.01
CA GLU A 245 -10.05 -22.86 11.24
C GLU A 245 -8.85 -23.82 11.33
N GLY A 246 -8.06 -23.71 12.41
CA GLY A 246 -6.89 -24.56 12.64
C GLY A 246 -5.71 -24.31 11.74
N SER A 247 -5.71 -23.25 10.94
CA SER A 247 -4.56 -22.84 10.15
C SER A 247 -3.53 -22.10 10.99
N TYR A 248 -2.32 -21.94 10.44
CA TYR A 248 -1.24 -21.17 11.05
C TYR A 248 -0.51 -20.33 10.00
N VAL A 249 -0.29 -19.06 10.30
CA VAL A 249 0.49 -18.13 9.50
C VAL A 249 1.27 -17.18 10.40
N SER A 250 2.51 -16.84 9.99
CA SER A 250 3.28 -15.75 10.55
C SER A 250 3.34 -14.63 9.49
N TYR A 251 2.97 -13.43 9.89
CA TYR A 251 2.93 -12.27 9.00
C TYR A 251 3.61 -11.07 9.64
N ILE A 252 4.49 -10.43 8.85
CA ILE A 252 5.19 -9.21 9.25
C ILE A 252 4.90 -8.13 8.22
N GLU A 253 4.65 -6.93 8.71
CA GLU A 253 4.43 -5.77 7.88
C GLU A 253 5.44 -4.68 8.22
N GLY A 254 6.08 -4.13 7.19
CA GLY A 254 7.04 -3.04 7.29
C GLY A 254 6.71 -1.89 6.37
N CYS A 255 7.09 -0.68 6.77
CA CYS A 255 7.00 0.48 5.90
C CYS A 255 8.18 1.41 6.11
N SER A 256 8.54 2.15 5.05
CA SER A 256 9.52 3.23 5.11
C SER A 256 9.16 4.34 4.14
N ALA A 257 9.66 5.54 4.44
CA ALA A 257 9.50 6.70 3.59
C ALA A 257 10.76 7.57 3.60
N PRO A 258 11.00 8.39 2.57
CA PRO A 258 12.05 9.40 2.58
C PRO A 258 11.82 10.43 3.68
N VAL A 259 12.91 11.04 4.18
CA VAL A 259 12.82 12.18 5.10
C VAL A 259 12.47 13.44 4.28
N ARG A 260 11.22 13.58 3.87
CA ARG A 260 10.73 14.73 3.06
C ARG A 260 9.48 15.37 3.62
N ASP A 261 8.53 14.54 4.05
CA ASP A 261 7.24 15.00 4.52
C ASP A 261 7.19 15.02 6.04
N SER A 262 6.54 16.06 6.58
CA SER A 262 6.39 16.25 8.02
C SER A 262 5.34 15.31 8.63
N TYR A 263 4.57 14.60 7.81
CA TYR A 263 3.42 13.82 8.26
C TYR A 263 3.46 12.41 7.72
N GLN A 264 3.66 11.47 8.63
CA GLN A 264 3.37 10.06 8.41
C GLN A 264 2.43 9.61 9.52
N ASP A 265 1.20 9.29 9.18
CA ASP A 265 0.27 8.63 10.09
C ASP A 265 0.04 7.20 9.63
N ARG A 266 0.43 6.24 10.47
CA ARG A 266 0.15 4.83 10.26
C ARG A 266 -0.88 4.37 11.27
N LYS A 267 -2.02 3.91 10.77
CA LYS A 267 -3.05 3.25 11.59
C LYS A 267 -3.19 1.80 11.19
N SER A 268 -2.86 0.92 12.12
CA SER A 268 -3.17 -0.51 12.01
C SER A 268 -4.40 -0.80 12.86
N VAL A 269 -5.38 -1.46 12.26
CA VAL A 269 -6.56 -2.00 12.97
C VAL A 269 -6.48 -3.52 12.87
N VAL A 270 -6.40 -4.16 14.02
CA VAL A 270 -6.36 -5.62 14.16
C VAL A 270 -7.74 -6.11 14.62
#